data_cd13d3aa06cc253b9eecc7084b7c19d1
#
_entry.id   cd13d3aa06cc253b9eecc7084b7c19d1
#
_cell.length_a   1.000
_cell.length_b   1.000
_cell.length_c   1.000
_cell.angle_alpha   90.00
_cell.angle_beta   90.00
_cell.angle_gamma   90.00
#
_symmetry.space_group_name_H-M   'P 1'
#
loop_
_entity.id
_entity.type
_entity.pdbx_description
1 polymer ?
#
loop_
_entity_poly.entity_id
_entity_poly.type
_entity_poly.pdbx_seq_one_letter_code
_entity_poly.pdbx_strand_id
1 'polypeptide(L)'
;PEKREFFLEGSGIFDFAQGAQLGSLYTALRLMGVGGGFLGGGNAPTLFHSRQIGLQRGTVVPIVGGGRVTGKIGAFDVGFLNIHTDDEAVVGAEMTNFTVARVRRNILRRSSFGALFTNRSVSLVGDGTSQAYGADATFSFYDNVGLIAYLAKTDTPGREDKNLSYQGRFDYAGDRYGFQAEHLVVEDHFIPEVGFLRRDNFRRTYTTARFSPRPRSMERIRQFRFEGSFDYIEAADTGSVETRQSQVGLFVEFENGDQAGINVADNYEFLARSFTPGPGVTFPAGGDRF
;
A
#
# COMPACT_ATOMS: atom_id res chain seq x y z
N PRO A 1 -14.70 -0.61 8.18
CA PRO A 1 -14.00 -1.72 8.83
C PRO A 1 -14.77 -3.03 8.68
N GLU A 2 -14.04 -4.18 8.62
CA GLU A 2 -14.64 -5.52 8.66
C GLU A 2 -15.31 -5.73 10.03
N LYS A 3 -16.51 -6.29 10.05
CA LYS A 3 -17.28 -6.54 11.27
C LYS A 3 -17.57 -8.04 11.48
N ARG A 4 -17.31 -8.89 10.50
CA ARG A 4 -17.57 -10.33 10.57
C ARG A 4 -16.41 -11.01 11.32
N GLU A 5 -16.69 -11.57 12.48
CA GLU A 5 -15.70 -12.20 13.36
C GLU A 5 -14.88 -13.29 12.65
N PHE A 6 -15.53 -14.06 11.78
CA PHE A 6 -14.86 -15.08 10.97
C PHE A 6 -13.64 -14.55 10.21
N PHE A 7 -13.66 -13.32 9.72
CA PHE A 7 -12.56 -12.71 8.99
C PHE A 7 -11.58 -11.94 9.87
N LEU A 8 -11.97 -11.58 11.09
CA LEU A 8 -11.13 -10.79 11.99
C LEU A 8 -10.10 -11.64 12.72
N GLU A 9 -10.50 -12.83 13.17
CA GLU A 9 -9.62 -13.73 13.89
C GLU A 9 -8.47 -14.20 12.99
N GLY A 10 -7.21 -14.04 13.43
CA GLY A 10 -6.02 -14.45 12.67
C GLY A 10 -5.84 -13.77 11.31
N SER A 11 -6.52 -12.64 11.05
CA SER A 11 -6.48 -11.93 9.76
C SER A 11 -5.06 -11.59 9.29
N GLY A 12 -4.14 -11.27 10.21
CA GLY A 12 -2.76 -10.94 9.91
C GLY A 12 -1.94 -12.05 9.21
N ILE A 13 -2.44 -13.29 9.18
CA ILE A 13 -1.78 -14.35 8.42
C ILE A 13 -1.90 -14.09 6.90
N PHE A 14 -3.04 -13.56 6.45
CA PHE A 14 -3.31 -13.31 5.03
C PHE A 14 -2.77 -11.96 4.54
N ASP A 15 -2.14 -11.19 5.40
CA ASP A 15 -1.52 -9.94 4.99
C ASP A 15 -0.38 -10.20 4.01
N PHE A 16 -0.35 -9.42 2.92
CA PHE A 16 0.64 -9.50 1.87
C PHE A 16 1.40 -8.18 1.80
N ALA A 17 2.72 -8.24 1.64
CA ALA A 17 3.59 -7.06 1.53
C ALA A 17 3.41 -6.06 2.70
N GLN A 18 3.18 -6.55 3.90
CA GLN A 18 2.82 -5.76 5.09
C GLN A 18 3.81 -4.66 5.46
N GLY A 19 5.05 -4.80 5.07
CA GLY A 19 5.99 -3.71 5.25
C GLY A 19 5.61 -2.44 4.48
N ALA A 20 4.86 -2.56 3.39
CA ALA A 20 4.30 -1.41 2.68
C ALA A 20 3.18 -0.72 3.49
N GLN A 21 2.54 -1.44 4.39
CA GLN A 21 1.49 -0.93 5.28
C GLN A 21 2.00 -0.60 6.68
N LEU A 22 3.16 -1.08 7.08
CA LEU A 22 3.77 -0.74 8.36
C LEU A 22 4.23 0.73 8.37
N GLY A 23 3.21 1.59 8.36
CA GLY A 23 3.28 2.95 8.81
C GLY A 23 3.70 3.11 10.27
N SER A 24 4.24 2.09 10.94
CA SER A 24 4.62 2.24 12.35
C SER A 24 5.83 3.14 12.53
N LEU A 25 6.81 3.07 11.64
CA LEU A 25 7.88 4.06 11.59
C LEU A 25 7.36 5.42 11.12
N TYR A 26 6.45 5.43 10.17
CA TYR A 26 5.73 6.63 9.73
C TYR A 26 4.80 7.19 10.81
N THR A 27 4.15 6.35 11.59
CA THR A 27 3.33 6.78 12.72
C THR A 27 4.22 7.38 13.83
N ALA A 28 5.39 6.83 14.07
CA ALA A 28 6.36 7.40 14.99
C ALA A 28 6.92 8.74 14.48
N LEU A 29 7.22 8.86 13.20
CA LEU A 29 7.61 10.13 12.56
C LEU A 29 6.48 11.18 12.58
N ARG A 30 5.23 10.77 12.40
CA ARG A 30 4.04 11.62 12.50
C ARG A 30 3.78 12.10 13.93
N LEU A 31 3.97 11.24 14.92
CA LEU A 31 3.87 11.58 16.33
C LEU A 31 5.00 12.53 16.78
N MET A 32 6.13 12.53 16.06
CA MET A 32 7.23 13.48 16.26
C MET A 32 7.03 14.82 15.54
N GLY A 33 5.85 15.12 14.98
CA GLY A 33 5.55 16.41 14.34
C GLY A 33 6.23 16.60 12.98
N VAL A 34 6.70 15.54 12.36
CA VAL A 34 7.24 15.58 11.00
C VAL A 34 6.10 15.80 10.03
N GLY A 35 6.15 16.93 9.35
CA GLY A 35 5.13 17.60 8.59
C GLY A 35 4.17 16.71 7.82
N GLY A 36 2.92 17.15 7.78
CA GLY A 36 1.80 16.55 7.05
C GLY A 36 1.94 16.61 5.53
N GLY A 37 3.11 16.33 5.00
CA GLY A 37 3.27 15.99 3.59
C GLY A 37 2.57 14.65 3.36
N PHE A 38 1.73 14.60 2.38
CA PHE A 38 0.92 13.47 1.94
C PHE A 38 1.59 12.15 2.32
N LEU A 39 1.15 11.58 3.42
CA LEU A 39 1.50 10.21 3.76
C LEU A 39 0.97 9.38 2.60
N GLY A 40 1.85 8.99 1.71
CA GLY A 40 1.56 8.02 0.69
C GLY A 40 1.07 6.76 1.38
N GLY A 41 -0.15 6.83 1.88
CA GLY A 41 -0.86 5.71 2.45
C GLY A 41 -1.00 4.72 1.33
N GLY A 42 -0.25 3.63 1.44
CA GLY A 42 -0.30 2.42 0.70
C GLY A 42 -1.08 2.44 -0.61
N ASN A 43 -0.47 2.92 -1.69
CA ASN A 43 -0.97 2.65 -3.04
C ASN A 43 -0.64 1.21 -3.48
N ALA A 44 0.10 0.47 -2.65
CA ALA A 44 0.36 -0.93 -2.88
C ALA A 44 -0.94 -1.74 -2.83
N PRO A 45 -1.20 -2.61 -3.80
CA PRO A 45 -2.37 -3.46 -3.83
C PRO A 45 -2.38 -4.46 -2.67
N THR A 46 -3.57 -4.82 -2.22
CA THR A 46 -3.76 -5.99 -1.36
C THR A 46 -4.30 -7.13 -2.20
N LEU A 47 -3.69 -8.31 -2.12
CA LEU A 47 -4.15 -9.48 -2.88
C LEU A 47 -5.36 -10.16 -2.23
N PHE A 48 -5.58 -9.95 -0.94
CA PHE A 48 -6.74 -10.43 -0.21
C PHE A 48 -7.38 -9.31 0.60
N HIS A 49 -8.66 -9.11 0.39
CA HIS A 49 -9.49 -8.19 1.15
C HIS A 49 -10.83 -8.85 1.46
N SER A 50 -11.07 -9.19 2.72
CA SER A 50 -12.24 -9.98 3.16
C SER A 50 -13.60 -9.43 2.69
N ARG A 51 -13.69 -8.11 2.51
CA ARG A 51 -14.93 -7.45 2.06
C ARG A 51 -15.28 -7.70 0.60
N GLN A 52 -14.37 -8.27 -0.19
CA GLN A 52 -14.70 -8.74 -1.55
C GLN A 52 -15.53 -10.04 -1.52
N ILE A 53 -15.57 -10.72 -0.38
CA ILE A 53 -16.35 -11.94 -0.21
C ILE A 53 -17.69 -11.60 0.46
N GLY A 54 -18.80 -11.95 -0.19
CA GLY A 54 -20.15 -11.70 0.32
C GLY A 54 -20.61 -10.25 0.23
N LEU A 55 -19.94 -9.45 -0.62
CA LEU A 55 -20.35 -8.06 -0.91
C LEU A 55 -20.00 -7.73 -2.37
N GLN A 56 -20.96 -7.29 -3.16
CA GLN A 56 -20.75 -6.85 -4.54
C GLN A 56 -21.51 -5.54 -4.79
N ARG A 57 -20.82 -4.52 -5.27
CA ARG A 57 -21.39 -3.18 -5.55
C ARG A 57 -22.22 -2.60 -4.39
N GLY A 58 -21.79 -2.88 -3.15
CA GLY A 58 -22.50 -2.42 -1.94
C GLY A 58 -23.67 -3.30 -1.48
N THR A 59 -24.05 -4.31 -2.26
CA THR A 59 -25.11 -5.28 -1.93
C THR A 59 -24.52 -6.54 -1.31
N VAL A 60 -25.19 -7.06 -0.31
CA VAL A 60 -24.80 -8.30 0.36
C VAL A 60 -25.10 -9.49 -0.56
N VAL A 61 -24.09 -10.32 -0.79
CA VAL A 61 -24.21 -11.61 -1.49
C VAL A 61 -24.19 -12.71 -0.42
N PRO A 62 -25.20 -13.59 -0.36
CA PRO A 62 -25.28 -14.61 0.67
C PRO A 62 -24.08 -15.56 0.67
N ILE A 63 -23.55 -15.87 1.85
CA ILE A 63 -22.51 -16.88 2.02
C ILE A 63 -23.20 -18.21 2.37
N VAL A 64 -23.04 -19.21 1.49
CA VAL A 64 -23.57 -20.57 1.71
C VAL A 64 -22.80 -21.30 2.79
N GLY A 65 -21.46 -21.17 2.76
CA GLY A 65 -20.59 -21.81 3.72
C GLY A 65 -19.12 -21.66 3.37
N GLY A 66 -18.28 -22.10 4.28
CA GLY A 66 -16.84 -22.06 4.07
C GLY A 66 -16.06 -22.46 5.30
N GLY A 67 -14.75 -22.49 5.15
CA GLY A 67 -13.85 -22.83 6.23
C GLY A 67 -12.53 -22.07 6.15
N ARG A 68 -11.90 -21.92 7.28
CA ARG A 68 -10.59 -21.31 7.44
C ARG A 68 -9.72 -22.16 8.34
N VAL A 69 -8.49 -22.36 7.91
CA VAL A 69 -7.43 -23.00 8.72
C VAL A 69 -6.25 -22.05 8.78
N THR A 70 -5.82 -21.71 9.98
CA THR A 70 -4.63 -20.87 10.21
C THR A 70 -3.78 -21.49 11.31
N GLY A 71 -2.46 -21.42 11.17
CA GLY A 71 -1.58 -21.98 12.18
C GLY A 71 -0.10 -21.86 11.87
N LYS A 72 0.72 -22.47 12.72
CA LYS A 72 2.17 -22.59 12.57
C LYS A 72 2.59 -24.04 12.39
N ILE A 73 3.45 -24.25 11.40
CA ILE A 73 4.09 -25.53 11.14
C ILE A 73 5.61 -25.28 11.17
N GLY A 74 6.24 -25.50 12.31
CA GLY A 74 7.65 -25.16 12.52
C GLY A 74 7.91 -23.66 12.36
N ALA A 75 8.74 -23.28 11.40
CA ALA A 75 9.06 -21.87 11.10
C ALA A 75 8.08 -21.22 10.10
N PHE A 76 7.06 -21.96 9.65
CA PHE A 76 6.08 -21.47 8.69
C PHE A 76 4.78 -21.05 9.37
N ASP A 77 4.28 -19.87 9.03
CA ASP A 77 2.90 -19.46 9.25
C ASP A 77 2.09 -19.84 8.01
N VAL A 78 1.01 -20.57 8.19
CA VAL A 78 0.15 -21.04 7.08
C VAL A 78 -1.28 -20.62 7.28
N GLY A 79 -1.93 -20.20 6.21
CA GLY A 79 -3.34 -19.84 6.18
C GLY A 79 -3.99 -20.41 4.92
N PHE A 80 -5.16 -20.99 5.09
CA PHE A 80 -6.03 -21.40 4.01
C PHE A 80 -7.46 -20.99 4.32
N LEU A 81 -8.14 -20.45 3.33
CA LEU A 81 -9.54 -20.04 3.41
C LEU A 81 -10.24 -20.47 2.13
N ASN A 82 -11.42 -21.06 2.27
CA ASN A 82 -12.32 -21.34 1.15
C ASN A 82 -13.74 -20.96 1.56
N ILE A 83 -14.41 -20.17 0.72
CA ILE A 83 -15.77 -19.68 0.94
C ILE A 83 -16.57 -19.81 -0.34
N HIS A 84 -17.83 -20.24 -0.19
CA HIS A 84 -18.79 -20.35 -1.26
C HIS A 84 -19.93 -19.35 -1.02
N THR A 85 -20.23 -18.52 -2.02
CA THR A 85 -21.35 -17.59 -2.02
C THR A 85 -22.43 -18.09 -2.99
N ASP A 86 -23.67 -17.76 -2.68
CA ASP A 86 -24.82 -17.99 -3.56
C ASP A 86 -24.88 -16.92 -4.66
N ASP A 87 -25.84 -17.05 -5.55
CA ASP A 87 -26.18 -16.03 -6.51
C ASP A 87 -26.99 -14.89 -5.86
N GLU A 88 -26.89 -13.69 -6.44
CA GLU A 88 -27.69 -12.52 -6.03
C GLU A 88 -28.11 -11.74 -7.28
N ALA A 89 -29.39 -11.91 -7.65
CA ALA A 89 -29.94 -11.36 -8.88
C ALA A 89 -29.90 -9.82 -8.96
N VAL A 90 -30.02 -9.13 -7.82
CA VAL A 90 -30.06 -7.66 -7.76
C VAL A 90 -28.77 -7.04 -8.33
N VAL A 91 -27.63 -7.68 -8.11
CA VAL A 91 -26.32 -7.20 -8.59
C VAL A 91 -25.72 -8.06 -9.68
N GLY A 92 -26.44 -9.11 -10.13
CA GLY A 92 -25.98 -10.04 -11.12
C GLY A 92 -24.77 -10.84 -10.62
N ALA A 93 -24.72 -11.16 -9.32
CA ALA A 93 -23.69 -12.01 -8.77
C ALA A 93 -24.05 -13.48 -9.03
N GLU A 94 -23.12 -14.23 -9.60
CA GLU A 94 -23.23 -15.66 -9.78
C GLU A 94 -22.64 -16.40 -8.57
N MET A 95 -23.12 -17.62 -8.36
CA MET A 95 -22.56 -18.53 -7.36
C MET A 95 -21.04 -18.65 -7.52
N THR A 96 -20.30 -18.25 -6.50
CA THR A 96 -18.85 -18.07 -6.61
C THR A 96 -18.10 -18.75 -5.47
N ASN A 97 -17.00 -19.45 -5.81
CA ASN A 97 -16.07 -19.99 -4.82
C ASN A 97 -14.82 -19.10 -4.73
N PHE A 98 -14.45 -18.75 -3.51
CA PHE A 98 -13.26 -17.98 -3.18
C PHE A 98 -12.27 -18.88 -2.44
N THR A 99 -11.03 -18.92 -2.93
CA THR A 99 -9.94 -19.62 -2.26
C THR A 99 -8.78 -18.68 -2.00
N VAL A 100 -8.24 -18.72 -0.80
CA VAL A 100 -7.05 -17.97 -0.41
C VAL A 100 -6.08 -18.90 0.28
N ALA A 101 -4.83 -18.94 -0.17
CA ALA A 101 -3.76 -19.71 0.45
C ALA A 101 -2.54 -18.81 0.71
N ARG A 102 -2.03 -18.85 1.92
CA ARG A 102 -0.87 -18.08 2.37
C ARG A 102 0.14 -18.98 3.06
N VAL A 103 1.41 -18.84 2.67
CA VAL A 103 2.54 -19.43 3.38
C VAL A 103 3.56 -18.35 3.62
N ARG A 104 3.99 -18.19 4.84
CA ARG A 104 5.05 -17.25 5.23
C ARG A 104 6.07 -17.97 6.11
N ARG A 105 7.35 -17.76 5.85
CA ARG A 105 8.43 -18.27 6.66
C ARG A 105 9.13 -17.12 7.37
N ASN A 106 9.20 -17.21 8.68
CA ASN A 106 10.02 -16.31 9.46
C ASN A 106 11.48 -16.75 9.40
N ILE A 107 12.36 -15.81 9.04
CA ILE A 107 13.80 -16.01 8.93
C ILE A 107 14.50 -14.93 9.75
N LEU A 108 15.67 -15.24 10.27
CA LEU A 108 16.39 -14.33 11.15
C LEU A 108 15.50 -13.88 12.34
N ARG A 109 15.82 -12.74 12.97
CA ARG A 109 15.05 -12.26 14.15
C ARG A 109 13.77 -11.51 13.77
N ARG A 110 13.78 -10.75 12.65
CA ARG A 110 12.69 -9.84 12.27
C ARG A 110 12.48 -9.82 10.75
N SER A 111 12.76 -10.92 10.10
CA SER A 111 12.65 -11.01 8.65
C SER A 111 11.73 -12.16 8.26
N SER A 112 11.05 -12.01 7.15
CA SER A 112 10.17 -13.05 6.62
C SER A 112 10.09 -12.96 5.11
N PHE A 113 9.79 -14.09 4.49
CA PHE A 113 9.34 -14.15 3.11
C PHE A 113 8.13 -15.05 3.01
N GLY A 114 7.28 -14.83 2.01
CA GLY A 114 6.08 -15.62 1.85
C GLY A 114 5.51 -15.57 0.44
N ALA A 115 4.48 -16.38 0.25
CA ALA A 115 3.70 -16.41 -0.97
C ALA A 115 2.22 -16.44 -0.63
N LEU A 116 1.40 -15.78 -1.44
CA LEU A 116 -0.05 -15.73 -1.34
C LEU A 116 -0.66 -16.05 -2.69
N PHE A 117 -1.69 -16.88 -2.68
CA PHE A 117 -2.52 -17.23 -3.81
C PHE A 117 -3.97 -16.90 -3.49
N THR A 118 -4.67 -16.31 -4.45
CA THR A 118 -6.13 -16.12 -4.38
C THR A 118 -6.78 -16.57 -5.66
N ASN A 119 -8.00 -17.11 -5.54
CA ASN A 119 -8.82 -17.54 -6.65
C ASN A 119 -10.27 -17.13 -6.43
N ARG A 120 -10.91 -16.65 -7.48
CA ARG A 120 -12.33 -16.41 -7.62
C ARG A 120 -12.83 -17.22 -8.80
N SER A 121 -13.77 -18.16 -8.59
CA SER A 121 -14.22 -19.10 -9.62
C SER A 121 -15.01 -18.45 -10.75
N VAL A 122 -15.62 -17.29 -10.52
CA VAL A 122 -16.35 -16.49 -11.51
C VAL A 122 -15.77 -15.10 -11.53
N SER A 123 -15.08 -14.74 -12.61
CA SER A 123 -14.46 -13.42 -12.75
C SER A 123 -15.50 -12.30 -12.89
N LEU A 124 -15.14 -11.11 -12.44
CA LEU A 124 -15.95 -9.88 -12.63
C LEU A 124 -15.74 -9.22 -13.99
N VAL A 125 -14.72 -9.65 -14.74
CA VAL A 125 -14.28 -9.01 -15.99
C VAL A 125 -14.70 -9.79 -17.23
N GLY A 126 -14.67 -11.12 -17.15
CA GLY A 126 -14.99 -12.00 -18.31
C GLY A 126 -15.30 -13.42 -17.86
N ASP A 127 -15.67 -14.26 -18.82
CA ASP A 127 -15.99 -15.67 -18.56
C ASP A 127 -14.76 -16.44 -18.10
N GLY A 128 -14.86 -17.08 -16.94
CA GLY A 128 -13.79 -17.88 -16.37
C GLY A 128 -13.41 -17.52 -14.94
N THR A 129 -12.23 -17.94 -14.54
CA THR A 129 -11.70 -17.73 -13.18
C THR A 129 -10.75 -16.54 -13.15
N SER A 130 -10.72 -15.82 -12.03
CA SER A 130 -9.68 -14.82 -11.75
C SER A 130 -8.77 -15.31 -10.64
N GLN A 131 -7.45 -15.24 -10.87
CA GLN A 131 -6.43 -15.68 -9.94
C GLN A 131 -5.43 -14.55 -9.67
N ALA A 132 -4.87 -14.54 -8.48
CA ALA A 132 -3.72 -13.71 -8.18
C ALA A 132 -2.68 -14.47 -7.36
N TYR A 133 -1.42 -14.28 -7.70
CA TYR A 133 -0.28 -14.86 -7.00
C TYR A 133 0.72 -13.77 -6.66
N GLY A 134 1.27 -13.85 -5.46
CA GLY A 134 2.31 -12.92 -5.06
C GLY A 134 3.33 -13.57 -4.15
N ALA A 135 4.55 -13.08 -4.26
CA ALA A 135 5.63 -13.36 -3.32
C ALA A 135 6.05 -12.04 -2.67
N ASP A 136 6.27 -12.06 -1.37
CA ASP A 136 6.71 -10.91 -0.59
C ASP A 136 7.86 -11.25 0.36
N ALA A 137 8.67 -10.25 0.64
CA ALA A 137 9.77 -10.36 1.58
C ALA A 137 9.90 -9.08 2.41
N THR A 138 10.18 -9.25 3.67
CA THR A 138 10.50 -8.18 4.61
C THR A 138 11.77 -8.53 5.33
N PHE A 139 12.77 -7.66 5.27
CA PHE A 139 14.03 -7.80 5.99
C PHE A 139 14.21 -6.62 6.94
N SER A 140 14.62 -6.94 8.15
CA SER A 140 14.99 -5.94 9.14
C SER A 140 16.38 -6.28 9.66
N PHE A 141 17.32 -5.39 9.37
CA PHE A 141 18.71 -5.53 9.79
C PHE A 141 19.01 -4.46 10.85
N TYR A 142 19.67 -4.88 11.92
CA TYR A 142 19.92 -4.00 13.06
C TYR A 142 18.60 -3.43 13.61
N ASP A 143 18.60 -2.20 14.09
CA ASP A 143 17.41 -1.53 14.60
C ASP A 143 16.85 -0.47 13.63
N ASN A 144 17.58 -0.17 12.57
CA ASN A 144 17.34 1.01 11.75
C ASN A 144 17.37 0.79 10.24
N VAL A 145 17.55 -0.44 9.77
CA VAL A 145 17.54 -0.77 8.32
C VAL A 145 16.39 -1.70 8.01
N GLY A 146 15.52 -1.31 7.09
CA GLY A 146 14.39 -2.10 6.58
C GLY A 146 14.47 -2.26 5.06
N LEU A 147 14.12 -3.44 4.59
CA LEU A 147 13.89 -3.73 3.17
C LEU A 147 12.56 -4.43 3.03
N ILE A 148 11.74 -3.98 2.09
CA ILE A 148 10.45 -4.57 1.76
C ILE A 148 10.40 -4.73 0.25
N ALA A 149 10.00 -5.90 -0.20
CA ALA A 149 9.79 -6.14 -1.61
C ALA A 149 8.60 -7.08 -1.82
N TYR A 150 7.91 -6.90 -2.93
CA TYR A 150 6.97 -7.90 -3.42
C TYR A 150 6.94 -7.92 -4.95
N LEU A 151 6.49 -9.04 -5.48
CA LEU A 151 6.10 -9.26 -6.86
C LEU A 151 4.77 -9.98 -6.86
N ALA A 152 3.80 -9.47 -7.61
CA ALA A 152 2.49 -10.07 -7.76
C ALA A 152 2.06 -10.06 -9.22
N LYS A 153 1.25 -11.04 -9.59
CA LYS A 153 0.66 -11.20 -10.91
C LYS A 153 -0.81 -11.57 -10.75
N THR A 154 -1.66 -11.04 -11.62
CA THR A 154 -3.05 -11.50 -11.77
C THR A 154 -3.23 -12.23 -13.09
N ASP A 155 -4.14 -13.19 -13.07
CA ASP A 155 -4.59 -13.90 -14.26
C ASP A 155 -6.11 -13.73 -14.33
N THR A 156 -6.53 -12.81 -15.21
CA THR A 156 -7.91 -12.38 -15.36
C THR A 156 -8.32 -12.59 -16.82
N PRO A 157 -9.48 -13.20 -17.11
CA PRO A 157 -9.92 -13.48 -18.48
C PRO A 157 -9.89 -12.24 -19.38
N GLY A 158 -9.21 -12.35 -20.54
CA GLY A 158 -9.06 -11.27 -21.51
C GLY A 158 -8.09 -10.16 -21.09
N ARG A 159 -7.26 -10.37 -20.03
CA ARG A 159 -6.27 -9.43 -19.49
C ARG A 159 -4.94 -10.14 -19.23
N GLU A 160 -4.33 -10.70 -20.28
CA GLU A 160 -3.18 -11.59 -20.15
C GLU A 160 -1.83 -10.87 -20.11
N ASP A 161 -1.78 -9.63 -20.60
CA ASP A 161 -0.60 -8.75 -20.57
C ASP A 161 -0.73 -7.62 -19.55
N LYS A 162 0.36 -6.95 -19.20
CA LYS A 162 0.39 -5.81 -18.27
C LYS A 162 -0.36 -6.07 -16.96
N ASN A 163 -0.18 -7.26 -16.41
CA ASN A 163 -0.90 -7.78 -15.25
C ASN A 163 0.00 -7.99 -14.03
N LEU A 164 1.13 -7.27 -13.98
CA LEU A 164 2.10 -7.33 -12.88
C LEU A 164 1.95 -6.14 -11.92
N SER A 165 2.27 -6.39 -10.67
CA SER A 165 2.55 -5.36 -9.69
C SER A 165 3.76 -5.74 -8.87
N TYR A 166 4.67 -4.77 -8.62
CA TYR A 166 5.85 -4.99 -7.81
C TYR A 166 6.27 -3.73 -7.07
N GLN A 167 6.94 -3.93 -5.95
CA GLN A 167 7.48 -2.85 -5.12
C GLN A 167 8.83 -3.26 -4.54
N GLY A 168 9.71 -2.27 -4.47
CA GLY A 168 10.91 -2.31 -3.67
C GLY A 168 10.97 -1.07 -2.78
N ARG A 169 11.22 -1.23 -1.49
CA ARG A 169 11.35 -0.14 -0.53
C ARG A 169 12.54 -0.41 0.38
N PHE A 170 13.34 0.62 0.54
CA PHE A 170 14.46 0.69 1.48
C PHE A 170 14.19 1.79 2.51
N ASP A 171 14.38 1.48 3.78
CA ASP A 171 14.24 2.41 4.89
C ASP A 171 15.52 2.39 5.75
N TYR A 172 16.07 3.57 6.02
CA TYR A 172 17.09 3.78 7.04
C TYR A 172 16.61 4.84 8.03
N ALA A 173 16.49 4.47 9.29
CA ALA A 173 15.94 5.31 10.35
C ALA A 173 16.93 5.46 11.51
N GLY A 174 18.06 6.12 11.26
CA GLY A 174 19.03 6.49 12.30
C GLY A 174 18.60 7.77 13.04
N ASP A 175 19.24 8.03 14.18
CA ASP A 175 18.97 9.24 14.99
C ASP A 175 19.28 10.53 14.22
N ARG A 176 20.47 10.59 13.62
CA ARG A 176 20.94 11.79 12.92
C ARG A 176 20.56 11.82 11.45
N TYR A 177 20.48 10.67 10.80
CA TYR A 177 20.16 10.51 9.39
C TYR A 177 18.96 9.62 9.22
N GLY A 178 18.08 9.98 8.32
CA GLY A 178 16.98 9.15 7.84
C GLY A 178 16.96 9.15 6.32
N PHE A 179 16.63 8.04 5.73
CA PHE A 179 16.49 7.89 4.28
C PHE A 179 15.45 6.83 3.95
N GLN A 180 14.60 7.11 2.99
CA GLN A 180 13.68 6.14 2.41
C GLN A 180 13.71 6.29 0.89
N ALA A 181 13.71 5.17 0.20
CA ALA A 181 13.46 5.09 -1.23
C ALA A 181 12.46 3.98 -1.51
N GLU A 182 11.50 4.27 -2.39
CA GLU A 182 10.43 3.34 -2.78
C GLU A 182 10.21 3.45 -4.28
N HIS A 183 10.08 2.31 -4.93
CA HIS A 183 9.58 2.20 -6.30
C HIS A 183 8.46 1.17 -6.34
N LEU A 184 7.29 1.61 -6.79
CA LEU A 184 6.05 0.82 -6.88
C LEU A 184 5.52 0.90 -8.30
N VAL A 185 5.18 -0.24 -8.88
CA VAL A 185 4.52 -0.34 -10.18
C VAL A 185 3.27 -1.17 -10.04
N VAL A 186 2.20 -0.68 -10.64
CA VAL A 186 0.94 -1.40 -10.83
C VAL A 186 0.55 -1.23 -12.29
N GLU A 187 0.56 -2.31 -13.03
CA GLU A 187 0.21 -2.29 -14.44
C GLU A 187 -1.31 -2.19 -14.67
N ASP A 188 -1.72 -1.83 -15.88
CA ASP A 188 -3.10 -1.53 -16.26
C ASP A 188 -4.08 -2.70 -16.06
N HIS A 189 -3.62 -3.91 -16.39
CA HIS A 189 -4.43 -5.13 -16.27
C HIS A 189 -4.17 -5.91 -14.95
N PHE A 190 -3.54 -5.29 -13.98
CA PHE A 190 -3.39 -5.90 -12.65
C PHE A 190 -4.70 -5.75 -11.86
N ILE A 191 -5.52 -6.81 -11.83
CA ILE A 191 -6.87 -6.82 -11.25
C ILE A 191 -6.99 -7.93 -10.19
N PRO A 192 -6.65 -7.66 -8.91
CA PRO A 192 -6.80 -8.63 -7.83
C PRO A 192 -8.26 -8.67 -7.34
N GLU A 193 -9.12 -9.48 -7.98
CA GLU A 193 -10.57 -9.50 -7.72
C GLU A 193 -10.96 -9.95 -6.30
N VAL A 194 -10.09 -10.71 -5.61
CA VAL A 194 -10.26 -11.08 -4.19
C VAL A 194 -9.57 -10.08 -3.26
N GLY A 195 -8.85 -9.15 -3.85
CA GLY A 195 -8.06 -8.12 -3.17
C GLY A 195 -8.69 -6.73 -3.22
N PHE A 196 -7.85 -5.74 -3.08
CA PHE A 196 -8.23 -4.34 -3.21
C PHE A 196 -7.11 -3.54 -3.87
N LEU A 197 -7.49 -2.76 -4.85
CA LEU A 197 -6.64 -1.83 -5.57
C LEU A 197 -7.26 -0.43 -5.49
N ARG A 198 -6.47 0.54 -5.04
CA ARG A 198 -6.92 1.95 -4.99
C ARG A 198 -6.77 2.64 -6.34
N ARG A 199 -5.72 2.29 -7.06
CA ARG A 199 -5.32 2.88 -8.34
C ARG A 199 -4.57 1.83 -9.15
N ASP A 200 -4.84 1.77 -10.42
CA ASP A 200 -4.17 0.96 -11.45
C ASP A 200 -3.32 1.83 -12.38
N ASN A 201 -2.61 1.21 -13.28
CA ASN A 201 -1.86 1.83 -14.36
C ASN A 201 -0.92 2.96 -13.93
N PHE A 202 -0.10 2.74 -12.89
CA PHE A 202 0.84 3.77 -12.44
C PHE A 202 2.20 3.20 -12.03
N ARG A 203 3.22 4.07 -12.11
CA ARG A 203 4.53 3.90 -11.49
C ARG A 203 4.76 5.03 -10.52
N ARG A 204 5.20 4.72 -9.33
CA ARG A 204 5.53 5.71 -8.31
C ARG A 204 6.97 5.54 -7.87
N THR A 205 7.70 6.63 -7.87
CA THR A 205 9.02 6.72 -7.22
C THR A 205 8.92 7.75 -6.09
N TYR A 206 9.19 7.29 -4.88
CA TYR A 206 9.18 8.13 -3.69
C TYR A 206 10.54 8.07 -3.00
N THR A 207 11.04 9.23 -2.60
CA THR A 207 12.29 9.33 -1.84
C THR A 207 12.14 10.40 -0.78
N THR A 208 12.66 10.15 0.42
CA THR A 208 12.80 11.16 1.46
C THR A 208 14.13 11.02 2.17
N ALA A 209 14.71 12.15 2.55
CA ALA A 209 15.93 12.23 3.31
C ALA A 209 15.78 13.18 4.49
N ARG A 210 16.41 12.85 5.61
CA ARG A 210 16.42 13.65 6.84
C ARG A 210 17.82 13.74 7.39
N PHE A 211 18.20 14.95 7.80
CA PHE A 211 19.42 15.22 8.56
C PHE A 211 19.08 16.01 9.83
N SER A 212 19.35 15.44 10.99
CA SER A 212 18.92 15.98 12.29
C SER A 212 20.11 16.17 13.25
N PRO A 213 20.96 17.20 13.02
CA PRO A 213 22.08 17.49 13.91
C PRO A 213 21.65 18.11 15.23
N ARG A 214 22.36 17.75 16.33
CA ARG A 214 22.26 18.35 17.66
C ARG A 214 23.55 19.10 17.97
N PRO A 215 23.58 20.44 17.74
CA PRO A 215 24.79 21.23 17.95
C PRO A 215 25.06 21.45 19.44
N ARG A 216 26.19 20.98 19.93
CA ARG A 216 26.59 21.15 21.34
C ARG A 216 27.01 22.60 21.67
N SER A 217 27.33 23.40 20.68
CA SER A 217 27.77 24.80 20.84
C SER A 217 26.61 25.79 20.99
N MET A 218 25.36 25.34 20.81
CA MET A 218 24.17 26.22 20.84
C MET A 218 23.27 25.80 22.00
N GLU A 219 23.47 26.39 23.17
CA GLU A 219 22.76 26.06 24.43
C GLU A 219 21.24 26.17 24.36
N ARG A 220 20.69 26.97 23.44
CA ARG A 220 19.24 27.17 23.28
C ARG A 220 18.59 26.26 22.24
N ILE A 221 19.39 25.61 21.37
CA ILE A 221 18.90 24.80 20.27
C ILE A 221 19.20 23.31 20.58
N ARG A 222 18.15 22.56 20.73
CA ARG A 222 18.23 21.12 20.97
C ARG A 222 18.57 20.35 19.70
N GLN A 223 17.89 20.71 18.59
CA GLN A 223 18.03 19.98 17.34
C GLN A 223 17.63 20.85 16.14
N PHE A 224 18.38 20.74 15.05
CA PHE A 224 17.89 21.10 13.72
C PHE A 224 17.38 19.85 13.04
N ARG A 225 16.38 20.01 12.16
CA ARG A 225 15.88 18.93 11.30
C ARG A 225 15.71 19.48 9.89
N PHE A 226 16.54 19.00 8.99
CA PHE A 226 16.46 19.25 7.56
C PHE A 226 15.79 18.05 6.92
N GLU A 227 14.75 18.27 6.14
CA GLU A 227 13.98 17.22 5.47
C GLU A 227 13.81 17.57 4.00
N GLY A 228 13.89 16.55 3.15
CA GLY A 228 13.56 16.67 1.74
C GLY A 228 12.79 15.44 1.30
N SER A 229 11.76 15.62 0.47
CA SER A 229 11.02 14.53 -0.15
C SER A 229 10.71 14.81 -1.61
N PHE A 230 10.65 13.73 -2.37
CA PHE A 230 10.27 13.73 -3.77
C PHE A 230 9.30 12.58 -4.01
N ASP A 231 8.12 12.88 -4.54
CA ASP A 231 7.08 11.93 -4.96
C ASP A 231 6.77 12.15 -6.44
N TYR A 232 6.90 11.09 -7.22
CA TYR A 232 6.73 11.13 -8.65
C TYR A 232 5.87 9.97 -9.10
N ILE A 233 4.76 10.29 -9.72
CA ILE A 233 3.80 9.31 -10.23
C ILE A 233 3.58 9.57 -11.71
N GLU A 234 3.71 8.52 -12.49
CA GLU A 234 3.44 8.51 -13.92
C GLU A 234 2.51 7.35 -14.30
N ALA A 235 1.78 7.47 -15.38
CA ALA A 235 1.01 6.38 -15.96
C ALA A 235 1.96 5.27 -16.44
N ALA A 236 1.66 4.02 -16.12
CA ALA A 236 2.56 2.89 -16.42
C ALA A 236 2.61 2.55 -17.90
N ASP A 237 1.55 2.83 -18.64
CA ASP A 237 1.40 2.55 -20.08
C ASP A 237 2.03 3.64 -20.97
N THR A 238 1.80 4.90 -20.63
CA THR A 238 2.20 6.06 -21.46
C THR A 238 3.45 6.77 -20.94
N GLY A 239 3.81 6.61 -19.66
CA GLY A 239 4.87 7.37 -19.00
C GLY A 239 4.52 8.85 -18.79
N SER A 240 3.25 9.25 -18.97
CA SER A 240 2.83 10.62 -18.71
C SER A 240 2.83 10.93 -17.23
N VAL A 241 3.39 12.09 -16.86
CA VAL A 241 3.46 12.52 -15.45
C VAL A 241 2.07 12.89 -14.97
N GLU A 242 1.64 12.29 -13.86
CA GLU A 242 0.36 12.56 -13.24
C GLU A 242 0.48 13.37 -11.96
N THR A 243 1.48 13.05 -11.14
CA THR A 243 1.77 13.78 -9.90
C THR A 243 3.27 13.94 -9.75
N ARG A 244 3.70 15.14 -9.40
CA ARG A 244 5.09 15.39 -8.98
C ARG A 244 5.05 16.35 -7.79
N GLN A 245 5.60 15.91 -6.68
CA GLN A 245 5.70 16.71 -5.48
C GLN A 245 7.14 16.74 -5.00
N SER A 246 7.68 17.93 -4.79
CA SER A 246 8.99 18.16 -4.19
C SER A 246 8.81 19.02 -2.95
N GLN A 247 9.37 18.60 -1.83
CA GLN A 247 9.23 19.32 -0.58
C GLN A 247 10.57 19.42 0.14
N VAL A 248 10.87 20.59 0.71
CA VAL A 248 12.04 20.82 1.54
C VAL A 248 11.59 21.57 2.80
N GLY A 249 12.04 21.09 3.96
CA GLY A 249 11.73 21.67 5.25
C GLY A 249 12.96 21.86 6.12
N LEU A 250 12.96 22.93 6.89
CA LEU A 250 13.87 23.19 8.00
C LEU A 250 13.05 23.40 9.26
N PHE A 251 13.33 22.63 10.29
CA PHE A 251 12.71 22.73 11.60
C PHE A 251 13.78 22.88 12.67
N VAL A 252 13.46 23.65 13.68
CA VAL A 252 14.32 23.89 14.84
C VAL A 252 13.54 23.56 16.10
N GLU A 253 14.08 22.70 16.95
CA GLU A 253 13.59 22.42 18.29
C GLU A 253 14.50 23.09 19.30
N PHE A 254 13.91 23.89 20.18
CA PHE A 254 14.62 24.61 21.25
C PHE A 254 14.63 23.79 22.56
N GLU A 255 15.56 24.06 23.45
CA GLU A 255 15.69 23.38 24.74
C GLU A 255 14.47 23.59 25.68
N ASN A 256 13.75 24.68 25.53
CA ASN A 256 12.50 24.94 26.27
C ASN A 256 11.27 24.18 25.72
N GLY A 257 11.44 23.43 24.64
CA GLY A 257 10.36 22.69 23.99
C GLY A 257 9.64 23.43 22.88
N ASP A 258 9.95 24.72 22.64
CA ASP A 258 9.40 25.46 21.49
C ASP A 258 9.92 24.90 20.17
N GLN A 259 9.13 25.07 19.11
CA GLN A 259 9.48 24.63 17.77
C GLN A 259 9.22 25.75 16.76
N ALA A 260 10.10 25.87 15.80
CA ALA A 260 9.93 26.75 14.64
C ALA A 260 10.29 25.98 13.36
N GLY A 261 9.66 26.32 12.25
CA GLY A 261 9.98 25.65 11.00
C GLY A 261 9.45 26.40 9.78
N ILE A 262 10.09 26.13 8.67
CA ILE A 262 9.66 26.55 7.34
C ILE A 262 9.64 25.33 6.42
N ASN A 263 8.62 25.25 5.61
CA ASN A 263 8.46 24.21 4.61
C ASN A 263 8.08 24.84 3.27
N VAL A 264 8.73 24.39 2.21
CA VAL A 264 8.47 24.82 0.83
C VAL A 264 8.13 23.59 0.02
N ALA A 265 7.05 23.65 -0.72
CA ALA A 265 6.59 22.57 -1.60
C ALA A 265 6.36 23.11 -3.01
N ASP A 266 6.70 22.29 -4.00
CA ASP A 266 6.38 22.47 -5.41
C ASP A 266 5.56 21.25 -5.83
N ASN A 267 4.31 21.49 -6.19
CA ASN A 267 3.37 20.42 -6.55
C ASN A 267 2.94 20.59 -8.01
N TYR A 268 2.89 19.47 -8.71
CA TYR A 268 2.29 19.34 -10.03
C TYR A 268 1.29 18.22 -10.00
N GLU A 269 0.09 18.48 -10.50
CA GLU A 269 -1.00 17.50 -10.60
C GLU A 269 -1.60 17.56 -11.99
N PHE A 270 -1.79 16.40 -12.60
CA PHE A 270 -2.44 16.27 -13.91
C PHE A 270 -3.82 15.61 -13.76
N LEU A 271 -4.84 16.31 -14.22
CA LEU A 271 -6.20 15.81 -14.31
C LEU A 271 -6.50 15.32 -15.72
N ALA A 272 -6.62 14.02 -15.90
CA ALA A 272 -6.96 13.44 -17.20
C ALA A 272 -8.36 13.82 -17.69
N ARG A 273 -9.27 14.20 -16.78
CA ARG A 273 -10.64 14.63 -17.07
C ARG A 273 -11.01 15.80 -16.16
N SER A 274 -11.92 16.65 -16.65
CA SER A 274 -12.49 17.69 -15.80
C SER A 274 -13.21 17.07 -14.60
N PHE A 275 -13.07 17.69 -13.44
CA PHE A 275 -13.62 17.26 -12.16
C PHE A 275 -14.48 18.37 -11.57
N THR A 276 -15.72 18.05 -11.18
CA THR A 276 -16.68 18.99 -10.60
C THR A 276 -17.05 18.53 -9.20
N PRO A 277 -16.37 19.03 -8.14
CA PRO A 277 -16.62 18.62 -6.76
C PRO A 277 -17.95 19.14 -6.19
N GLY A 278 -18.54 20.15 -6.81
CA GLY A 278 -19.79 20.73 -6.36
C GLY A 278 -20.36 21.75 -7.37
N PRO A 279 -21.59 22.26 -7.15
CA PRO A 279 -22.22 23.19 -8.04
C PRO A 279 -21.37 24.46 -8.27
N GLY A 280 -21.11 24.79 -9.53
CA GLY A 280 -20.39 26.01 -9.93
C GLY A 280 -18.86 25.96 -9.84
N VAL A 281 -18.27 24.83 -9.44
CA VAL A 281 -16.81 24.66 -9.38
C VAL A 281 -16.41 23.51 -10.28
N THR A 282 -15.68 23.80 -11.36
CA THR A 282 -15.13 22.79 -12.28
C THR A 282 -13.63 23.01 -12.44
N PHE A 283 -12.86 21.98 -12.17
CA PHE A 283 -11.44 21.93 -12.50
C PHE A 283 -11.31 21.36 -13.91
N PRO A 284 -10.71 22.08 -14.87
CA PRO A 284 -10.53 21.59 -16.23
C PRO A 284 -9.53 20.43 -16.25
N ALA A 285 -9.60 19.60 -17.28
CA ALA A 285 -8.54 18.65 -17.59
C ALA A 285 -7.26 19.41 -17.94
N GLY A 286 -6.10 18.91 -17.48
CA GLY A 286 -4.81 19.53 -17.71
C GLY A 286 -3.87 19.39 -16.52
N GLY A 287 -2.67 19.92 -16.64
CA GLY A 287 -1.66 19.92 -15.57
C GLY A 287 -1.55 21.30 -14.93
N ASP A 288 -1.62 21.34 -13.61
CA ASP A 288 -1.42 22.55 -12.81
C ASP A 288 -0.21 22.40 -11.87
N ARG A 289 0.48 23.54 -11.61
CA ARG A 289 1.59 23.64 -10.69
C ARG A 289 1.27 24.67 -9.60
N PHE A 290 1.49 24.33 -8.34
CA PHE A 290 1.17 25.21 -7.18
C PHE A 290 2.10 24.96 -5.99
#